data_94a72afa65907efdce9b58e78ed53535
#
_entry.id   94a72afa65907efdce9b58e78ed53535
#
_cell.length_a   1.000
_cell.length_b   1.000
_cell.length_c   1.000
_cell.angle_alpha   90.00
_cell.angle_beta   90.00
_cell.angle_gamma   90.00
#
_symmetry.space_group_name_H-M   'P 1'
#
loop_
_entity.id
_entity.type
_entity.pdbx_description
1 polymer ?
#
loop_
_entity_poly.entity_id
_entity_poly.type
_entity_poly.pdbx_seq_one_letter_code
_entity_poly.pdbx_strand_id
1 'polypeptide(L)'
;MRKFLMLLMMLGLICLNAAALAGAPAAENNVANAAPRPFSERLNKAAAEENGAKAAVLYVNNANTTYDADIDRAVLENVQAALKTSACEYIDGTEFLGQLNENGIADITQAERADIADVFKGSGVDYVVLVQVEPFVRKEKVTVFTLGKEMTAVVPFKIFDVKSGKYLYNGKFTELAKDSSVIGDVGNKSVALKALDSVNGKISGVIVSRLAQGKN
;
A
#
# COMPACT_ATOMS: atom_id res chain seq x y z
N MET A 1 -17.52 18.89 38.75
CA MET A 1 -18.23 18.00 39.70
C MET A 1 -18.23 16.58 39.15
N ARG A 2 -17.73 15.64 40.01
CA ARG A 2 -17.90 14.18 40.04
C ARG A 2 -17.39 13.41 38.81
N LYS A 3 -16.17 12.79 38.87
CA LYS A 3 -15.79 11.54 39.55
C LYS A 3 -16.67 10.36 39.12
N PHE A 4 -16.08 9.41 38.37
CA PHE A 4 -16.12 8.01 38.83
C PHE A 4 -14.97 7.22 38.21
N LEU A 5 -14.13 6.78 39.06
CA LEU A 5 -13.08 5.79 39.04
C LEU A 5 -13.75 4.41 39.14
N MET A 6 -13.40 3.45 38.27
CA MET A 6 -13.54 2.06 38.59
C MET A 6 -12.41 1.22 38.03
N LEU A 7 -11.52 0.96 38.94
CA LEU A 7 -10.49 -0.07 38.95
C LEU A 7 -11.19 -1.42 39.23
N LEU A 8 -10.98 -2.45 38.42
CA LEU A 8 -11.23 -3.81 38.86
C LEU A 8 -10.08 -4.73 38.40
N MET A 9 -9.29 -5.10 39.39
CA MET A 9 -8.40 -6.25 39.39
C MET A 9 -9.22 -7.53 39.23
N MET A 10 -8.76 -8.48 38.45
CA MET A 10 -8.99 -9.88 38.70
C MET A 10 -7.70 -10.64 38.45
N LEU A 11 -7.15 -11.07 39.56
CA LEU A 11 -6.09 -12.04 39.77
C LEU A 11 -6.68 -13.46 39.74
N GLY A 12 -5.90 -14.43 39.32
CA GLY A 12 -6.12 -15.86 39.60
C GLY A 12 -6.44 -16.66 38.35
N LEU A 13 -5.80 -17.73 38.01
CA LEU A 13 -5.48 -18.90 38.83
C LEU A 13 -4.50 -19.80 38.04
N ILE A 14 -3.43 -20.14 38.69
CA ILE A 14 -2.49 -21.19 38.26
C ILE A 14 -3.17 -22.56 38.49
N CYS A 15 -3.24 -23.39 37.45
CA CYS A 15 -3.49 -24.82 37.64
C CYS A 15 -2.29 -25.62 37.13
N LEU A 16 -1.47 -26.05 38.08
CA LEU A 16 -0.57 -27.19 37.94
C LEU A 16 -1.43 -28.47 37.84
N ASN A 17 -1.18 -29.28 36.80
CA ASN A 17 -1.52 -30.70 36.86
C ASN A 17 -0.31 -31.49 36.38
N ALA A 18 0.34 -32.13 37.37
CA ALA A 18 1.26 -33.23 37.17
C ALA A 18 0.47 -34.53 37.33
N ALA A 19 0.53 -35.42 36.37
CA ALA A 19 0.26 -36.84 36.58
C ALA A 19 1.10 -37.66 35.59
N ALA A 20 1.69 -38.66 36.15
CA ALA A 20 2.82 -39.47 35.69
C ALA A 20 2.40 -40.73 34.89
N LEU A 21 3.40 -41.22 34.18
CA LEU A 21 3.77 -42.62 33.82
C LEU A 21 2.75 -43.54 33.11
N ALA A 22 3.10 -44.02 31.94
CA ALA A 22 3.65 -45.38 31.72
C ALA A 22 3.70 -45.74 30.22
N GLY A 23 4.77 -46.40 29.76
CA GLY A 23 4.73 -47.43 28.72
C GLY A 23 5.29 -47.01 27.34
N ALA A 24 6.55 -47.37 27.05
CA ALA A 24 7.15 -47.48 25.74
C ALA A 24 6.55 -48.66 24.91
N PRO A 25 6.72 -48.73 23.56
CA PRO A 25 8.05 -49.04 23.02
C PRO A 25 8.45 -48.26 21.74
N ALA A 26 9.73 -48.43 21.43
CA ALA A 26 10.53 -47.83 20.38
C ALA A 26 9.92 -47.92 18.98
N ALA A 27 10.01 -46.78 18.26
CA ALA A 27 10.12 -46.74 16.81
C ALA A 27 11.28 -45.77 16.47
N GLU A 28 12.35 -46.32 15.94
CA GLU A 28 13.44 -45.57 15.37
C GLU A 28 12.95 -44.71 14.19
N ASN A 29 12.92 -43.42 14.37
CA ASN A 29 12.83 -42.47 13.28
C ASN A 29 14.11 -41.63 13.25
N ASN A 30 14.92 -41.90 12.25
CA ASN A 30 16.05 -41.12 11.80
C ASN A 30 15.60 -39.64 11.54
N VAL A 31 15.61 -38.81 12.56
CA VAL A 31 15.54 -37.36 12.40
C VAL A 31 16.96 -36.86 12.32
N ALA A 32 17.33 -36.46 11.09
CA ALA A 32 18.59 -35.78 10.84
C ALA A 32 18.82 -34.68 11.87
N ASN A 33 19.95 -34.80 12.60
CA ASN A 33 20.45 -33.88 13.60
C ASN A 33 20.78 -32.53 12.95
N ALA A 34 19.78 -31.67 12.78
CA ALA A 34 20.01 -30.26 12.52
C ALA A 34 20.43 -29.63 13.86
N ALA A 35 21.69 -29.29 14.00
CA ALA A 35 22.22 -28.60 15.17
C ALA A 35 21.33 -27.37 15.48
N PRO A 36 20.97 -27.15 16.77
CA PRO A 36 20.17 -25.99 17.13
C PRO A 36 20.90 -24.72 16.74
N ARG A 37 20.28 -23.90 15.88
CA ARG A 37 20.84 -22.62 15.47
C ARG A 37 21.15 -21.76 16.69
N PRO A 38 22.29 -21.03 16.71
CA PRO A 38 22.70 -20.23 17.86
C PRO A 38 21.60 -19.22 18.24
N PHE A 39 21.45 -18.95 19.51
CA PHE A 39 20.42 -18.06 20.08
C PHE A 39 20.42 -16.66 19.46
N SER A 40 21.63 -16.17 19.08
CA SER A 40 21.81 -14.91 18.34
C SER A 40 21.15 -14.90 16.97
N GLU A 41 21.14 -16.02 16.23
CA GLU A 41 20.43 -16.14 14.95
C GLU A 41 18.90 -16.11 15.11
N ARG A 42 18.39 -16.67 16.21
CA ARG A 42 16.96 -16.64 16.53
C ARG A 42 16.51 -15.23 16.94
N LEU A 43 17.34 -14.51 17.70
CA LEU A 43 17.06 -13.11 18.07
C LEU A 43 17.12 -12.19 16.88
N ASN A 44 18.11 -12.36 15.99
CA ASN A 44 18.24 -11.56 14.78
C ASN A 44 17.07 -11.84 13.79
N LYS A 45 16.62 -13.10 13.72
CA LYS A 45 15.45 -13.44 12.92
C LYS A 45 14.15 -12.86 13.51
N ALA A 46 13.97 -12.95 14.84
CA ALA A 46 12.82 -12.37 15.53
C ALA A 46 12.81 -10.82 15.43
N ALA A 47 13.97 -10.17 15.55
CA ALA A 47 14.09 -8.72 15.37
C ALA A 47 13.86 -8.27 13.91
N ALA A 48 14.19 -9.12 12.94
CA ALA A 48 13.87 -8.87 11.52
C ALA A 48 12.38 -9.10 11.20
N GLU A 49 11.69 -9.93 11.98
CA GLU A 49 10.25 -10.17 11.84
C GLU A 49 9.40 -9.08 12.54
N GLU A 50 9.98 -8.30 13.47
CA GLU A 50 9.30 -7.17 14.12
C GLU A 50 9.32 -5.88 13.28
N ASN A 51 10.24 -5.73 12.35
CA ASN A 51 10.26 -4.60 11.41
C ASN A 51 9.50 -5.01 10.15
N GLY A 52 8.24 -4.56 10.02
CA GLY A 52 7.46 -4.71 8.80
C GLY A 52 8.24 -4.21 7.58
N ALA A 53 8.00 -4.81 6.40
CA ALA A 53 8.62 -4.35 5.17
C ALA A 53 8.32 -2.86 4.93
N LYS A 54 9.28 -2.10 4.41
CA LYS A 54 9.17 -0.67 4.16
C LYS A 54 8.82 -0.38 2.71
N ALA A 55 7.80 0.42 2.48
CA ALA A 55 7.35 0.82 1.15
C ALA A 55 7.40 2.34 0.99
N ALA A 56 8.28 2.83 0.13
CA ALA A 56 8.32 4.24 -0.25
C ALA A 56 7.27 4.53 -1.32
N VAL A 57 6.48 5.57 -1.13
CA VAL A 57 5.44 5.99 -2.07
C VAL A 57 5.89 7.24 -2.81
N LEU A 58 6.12 7.10 -4.12
CA LEU A 58 6.36 8.19 -5.06
C LEU A 58 5.02 8.59 -5.64
N TYR A 59 4.51 9.75 -5.24
CA TYR A 59 3.22 10.27 -5.68
C TYR A 59 3.36 11.55 -6.47
N VAL A 60 2.71 11.62 -7.63
CA VAL A 60 2.65 12.82 -8.47
C VAL A 60 1.21 13.07 -8.90
N ASN A 61 0.73 14.29 -8.70
CA ASN A 61 -0.57 14.73 -9.17
C ASN A 61 -0.43 15.72 -10.33
N ASN A 62 -0.79 15.28 -11.52
CA ASN A 62 -0.82 16.08 -12.74
C ASN A 62 -2.24 16.49 -13.13
N ALA A 63 -3.24 16.29 -12.26
CA ALA A 63 -4.64 16.57 -12.57
C ALA A 63 -4.89 18.06 -12.87
N ASN A 64 -4.14 18.97 -12.24
CA ASN A 64 -4.20 20.42 -12.45
C ASN A 64 -5.64 20.96 -12.28
N THR A 65 -6.26 20.64 -11.16
CA THR A 65 -7.64 21.02 -10.83
C THR A 65 -7.69 21.99 -9.66
N THR A 66 -8.83 22.62 -9.42
CA THR A 66 -9.05 23.45 -8.22
C THR A 66 -9.29 22.60 -6.95
N TYR A 67 -9.31 21.28 -7.07
CA TYR A 67 -9.55 20.32 -5.98
C TYR A 67 -8.42 19.28 -5.85
N ASP A 68 -7.20 19.64 -6.26
CA ASP A 68 -6.02 18.76 -6.19
C ASP A 68 -5.76 18.23 -4.78
N ALA A 69 -5.94 19.07 -3.75
CA ALA A 69 -5.79 18.64 -2.36
C ALA A 69 -6.76 17.50 -1.94
N ASP A 70 -7.96 17.44 -2.52
CA ASP A 70 -8.89 16.35 -2.27
C ASP A 70 -8.46 15.07 -3.01
N ILE A 71 -7.87 15.23 -4.22
CA ILE A 71 -7.29 14.12 -5.00
C ILE A 71 -6.11 13.52 -4.23
N ASP A 72 -5.17 14.36 -3.80
CA ASP A 72 -3.97 13.95 -3.05
C ASP A 72 -4.35 13.17 -1.80
N ARG A 73 -5.28 13.72 -1.01
CA ARG A 73 -5.79 13.06 0.18
C ARG A 73 -6.40 11.70 -0.14
N ALA A 74 -7.30 11.62 -1.12
CA ALA A 74 -8.00 10.39 -1.46
C ALA A 74 -7.05 9.28 -1.93
N VAL A 75 -6.01 9.63 -2.70
CA VAL A 75 -5.02 8.65 -3.18
C VAL A 75 -4.08 8.22 -2.06
N LEU A 76 -3.51 9.18 -1.32
CA LEU A 76 -2.51 8.87 -0.30
C LEU A 76 -3.12 8.11 0.88
N GLU A 77 -4.31 8.49 1.36
CA GLU A 77 -5.01 7.74 2.41
C GLU A 77 -5.32 6.30 1.97
N ASN A 78 -5.74 6.11 0.72
CA ASN A 78 -6.01 4.78 0.16
C ASN A 78 -4.74 3.91 0.09
N VAL A 79 -3.63 4.47 -0.42
CA VAL A 79 -2.35 3.75 -0.53
C VAL A 79 -1.81 3.40 0.87
N GLN A 80 -1.85 4.34 1.82
CA GLN A 80 -1.44 4.09 3.20
C GLN A 80 -2.26 2.98 3.86
N ALA A 81 -3.59 3.00 3.68
CA ALA A 81 -4.47 1.95 4.20
C ALA A 81 -4.15 0.57 3.59
N ALA A 82 -3.88 0.51 2.28
CA ALA A 82 -3.52 -0.73 1.61
C ALA A 82 -2.16 -1.27 2.05
N LEU A 83 -1.16 -0.41 2.23
CA LEU A 83 0.16 -0.77 2.77
C LEU A 83 0.04 -1.29 4.20
N LYS A 84 -0.72 -0.62 5.05
CA LYS A 84 -1.00 -1.07 6.41
C LYS A 84 -1.66 -2.45 6.43
N THR A 85 -2.62 -2.71 5.55
CA THR A 85 -3.27 -4.02 5.39
C THR A 85 -2.26 -5.10 4.97
N SER A 86 -1.23 -4.72 4.20
CA SER A 86 -0.15 -5.61 3.76
C SER A 86 0.98 -5.74 4.80
N ALA A 87 0.82 -5.17 6.00
CA ALA A 87 1.84 -5.06 7.04
C ALA A 87 3.16 -4.47 6.52
N CYS A 88 3.04 -3.42 5.68
CA CYS A 88 4.15 -2.62 5.18
C CYS A 88 4.11 -1.23 5.84
N GLU A 89 5.27 -0.75 6.27
CA GLU A 89 5.46 0.61 6.76
C GLU A 89 5.45 1.58 5.58
N TYR A 90 4.65 2.63 5.68
CA TYR A 90 4.61 3.72 4.70
C TYR A 90 5.81 4.66 4.90
N ILE A 91 6.55 4.93 3.83
CA ILE A 91 7.61 5.93 3.77
C ILE A 91 7.22 6.98 2.72
N ASP A 92 7.33 8.27 3.08
CA ASP A 92 7.15 9.36 2.12
C ASP A 92 8.30 9.35 1.11
N GLY A 93 7.95 9.26 -0.17
CA GLY A 93 8.90 9.19 -1.28
C GLY A 93 9.31 10.54 -1.88
N THR A 94 8.91 11.67 -1.28
CA THR A 94 9.16 13.02 -1.84
C THR A 94 10.64 13.31 -2.06
N GLU A 95 11.51 12.90 -1.13
CA GLU A 95 12.96 13.06 -1.27
C GLU A 95 13.51 12.28 -2.47
N PHE A 96 13.03 11.06 -2.68
CA PHE A 96 13.45 10.23 -3.81
C PHE A 96 12.94 10.76 -5.14
N LEU A 97 11.77 11.42 -5.16
CA LEU A 97 11.31 12.18 -6.35
C LEU A 97 12.30 13.29 -6.72
N GLY A 98 12.82 14.00 -5.73
CA GLY A 98 13.88 15.01 -5.94
C GLY A 98 15.11 14.40 -6.60
N GLN A 99 15.59 13.26 -6.09
CA GLN A 99 16.77 12.56 -6.66
C GLN A 99 16.52 12.06 -8.09
N LEU A 100 15.32 11.54 -8.40
CA LEU A 100 14.97 11.16 -9.77
C LEU A 100 15.00 12.38 -10.71
N ASN A 101 14.46 13.51 -10.28
CA ASN A 101 14.49 14.76 -11.06
C ASN A 101 15.94 15.25 -11.30
N GLU A 102 16.82 15.19 -10.31
CA GLU A 102 18.23 15.53 -10.44
C GLU A 102 18.95 14.63 -11.46
N ASN A 103 18.52 13.36 -11.56
CA ASN A 103 18.98 12.41 -12.56
C ASN A 103 18.30 12.60 -13.96
N GLY A 104 17.50 13.67 -14.14
CA GLY A 104 16.85 14.01 -15.40
C GLY A 104 15.50 13.30 -15.63
N ILE A 105 14.96 12.62 -14.65
CA ILE A 105 13.67 11.89 -14.73
C ILE A 105 12.58 12.73 -14.08
N ALA A 106 11.98 13.65 -14.86
CA ALA A 106 10.89 14.50 -14.38
C ALA A 106 9.54 13.78 -14.35
N ASP A 107 9.34 12.79 -15.20
CA ASP A 107 8.12 11.96 -15.24
C ASP A 107 8.41 10.57 -14.68
N ILE A 108 7.84 10.27 -13.50
CA ILE A 108 8.07 8.98 -12.82
C ILE A 108 7.55 7.78 -13.63
N THR A 109 6.68 7.99 -14.60
CA THR A 109 6.20 6.92 -15.49
C THR A 109 7.28 6.46 -16.46
N GLN A 110 8.26 7.34 -16.76
CA GLN A 110 9.40 7.08 -17.65
C GLN A 110 10.58 6.45 -16.89
N ALA A 111 10.58 6.50 -15.54
CA ALA A 111 11.65 5.89 -14.75
C ALA A 111 11.81 4.40 -15.09
N GLU A 112 13.03 4.04 -15.47
CA GLU A 112 13.40 2.66 -15.74
C GLU A 112 13.76 1.93 -14.44
N ARG A 113 13.89 0.60 -14.53
CA ARG A 113 14.27 -0.21 -13.36
C ARG A 113 15.63 0.16 -12.79
N ALA A 114 16.57 0.53 -13.66
CA ALA A 114 17.93 0.93 -13.27
C ALA A 114 17.89 2.21 -12.44
N ASP A 115 17.13 3.22 -12.90
CA ASP A 115 17.02 4.51 -12.22
C ASP A 115 16.44 4.36 -10.82
N ILE A 116 15.35 3.56 -10.69
CA ILE A 116 14.74 3.30 -9.40
C ILE A 116 15.71 2.52 -8.50
N ALA A 117 16.37 1.49 -9.03
CA ALA A 117 17.31 0.69 -8.26
C ALA A 117 18.49 1.53 -7.74
N ASP A 118 19.02 2.45 -8.54
CA ASP A 118 20.13 3.32 -8.16
C ASP A 118 19.73 4.32 -7.08
N VAL A 119 18.56 4.97 -7.21
CA VAL A 119 18.06 5.94 -6.23
C VAL A 119 17.74 5.26 -4.88
N PHE A 120 17.22 4.03 -4.90
CA PHE A 120 16.85 3.33 -3.67
C PHE A 120 17.96 2.44 -3.10
N LYS A 121 19.16 2.42 -3.72
CA LYS A 121 20.28 1.63 -3.25
C LYS A 121 20.74 2.08 -1.85
N GLY A 122 20.65 1.17 -0.90
CA GLY A 122 21.06 1.44 0.49
C GLY A 122 20.07 2.26 1.31
N SER A 123 18.89 2.61 0.78
CA SER A 123 17.87 3.39 1.50
C SER A 123 17.19 2.62 2.64
N GLY A 124 17.30 1.30 2.67
CA GLY A 124 16.56 0.45 3.61
C GLY A 124 15.07 0.29 3.28
N VAL A 125 14.65 0.71 2.08
CA VAL A 125 13.31 0.50 1.54
C VAL A 125 13.25 -0.84 0.81
N ASP A 126 12.19 -1.62 1.05
CA ASP A 126 11.98 -2.92 0.40
C ASP A 126 11.18 -2.79 -0.90
N TYR A 127 10.18 -1.93 -0.90
CA TYR A 127 9.29 -1.72 -2.05
C TYR A 127 9.17 -0.24 -2.41
N VAL A 128 9.04 0.05 -3.70
CA VAL A 128 8.71 1.38 -4.21
C VAL A 128 7.36 1.32 -4.90
N VAL A 129 6.43 2.15 -4.45
CA VAL A 129 5.09 2.28 -5.02
C VAL A 129 5.03 3.62 -5.76
N LEU A 130 4.90 3.58 -7.09
CA LEU A 130 4.78 4.76 -7.93
C LEU A 130 3.32 4.95 -8.32
N VAL A 131 2.79 6.12 -8.03
CA VAL A 131 1.40 6.51 -8.34
C VAL A 131 1.41 7.88 -8.99
N GLN A 132 0.88 8.00 -10.20
CA GLN A 132 0.72 9.28 -10.87
C GLN A 132 -0.73 9.47 -11.29
N VAL A 133 -1.33 10.58 -10.91
CA VAL A 133 -2.68 10.95 -11.37
C VAL A 133 -2.52 11.83 -12.61
N GLU A 134 -3.06 11.36 -13.73
CA GLU A 134 -3.08 12.12 -14.99
C GLU A 134 -4.23 13.13 -15.02
N PRO A 135 -4.18 14.14 -15.91
CA PRO A 135 -5.30 15.03 -16.13
C PRO A 135 -6.58 14.25 -16.47
N PHE A 136 -7.68 14.59 -15.80
CA PHE A 136 -8.97 13.94 -16.07
C PHE A 136 -9.46 14.25 -17.49
N VAL A 137 -9.90 13.21 -18.21
CA VAL A 137 -10.59 13.38 -19.47
C VAL A 137 -12.06 13.64 -19.22
N ARG A 138 -12.49 14.88 -19.49
CA ARG A 138 -13.88 15.32 -19.28
C ARG A 138 -14.68 15.24 -20.57
N LYS A 139 -15.92 14.74 -20.48
CA LYS A 139 -16.94 14.81 -21.51
C LYS A 139 -18.25 15.31 -20.93
N GLU A 140 -18.91 16.20 -21.65
CA GLU A 140 -20.24 16.68 -21.31
C GLU A 140 -21.27 16.08 -22.26
N LYS A 141 -22.40 15.67 -21.70
CA LYS A 141 -23.57 15.23 -22.44
C LYS A 141 -24.73 16.14 -22.10
N VAL A 142 -25.17 16.91 -23.09
CA VAL A 142 -26.33 17.78 -22.97
C VAL A 142 -27.47 17.13 -23.72
N THR A 143 -28.59 16.87 -23.04
CA THR A 143 -29.85 16.47 -23.66
C THR A 143 -30.91 17.56 -23.39
N VAL A 144 -32.08 17.44 -23.98
CA VAL A 144 -33.17 18.42 -23.79
C VAL A 144 -33.62 18.52 -22.33
N PHE A 145 -33.36 17.45 -21.53
CA PHE A 145 -33.87 17.35 -20.17
C PHE A 145 -32.80 17.15 -19.10
N THR A 146 -31.55 16.85 -19.50
CA THR A 146 -30.48 16.53 -18.54
C THR A 146 -29.15 17.11 -18.97
N LEU A 147 -28.39 17.58 -17.97
CA LEU A 147 -26.96 17.88 -18.08
C LEU A 147 -26.21 16.72 -17.45
N GLY A 148 -25.45 15.99 -18.26
CA GLY A 148 -24.60 14.89 -17.80
C GLY A 148 -23.12 15.23 -17.92
N LYS A 149 -22.33 14.79 -16.96
CA LYS A 149 -20.87 14.86 -16.99
C LYS A 149 -20.27 13.47 -16.90
N GLU A 150 -19.26 13.23 -17.70
CA GLU A 150 -18.43 12.04 -17.65
C GLU A 150 -17.00 12.48 -17.38
N MET A 151 -16.33 11.79 -16.45
CA MET A 151 -14.90 11.98 -16.18
C MET A 151 -14.18 10.65 -16.16
N THR A 152 -13.08 10.59 -16.89
CA THR A 152 -12.18 9.43 -16.88
C THR A 152 -10.94 9.79 -16.08
N ALA A 153 -10.66 9.01 -15.03
CA ALA A 153 -9.41 9.03 -14.30
C ALA A 153 -8.45 8.03 -14.95
N VAL A 154 -7.21 8.45 -15.16
CA VAL A 154 -6.10 7.59 -15.64
C VAL A 154 -4.98 7.70 -14.63
N VAL A 155 -4.56 6.57 -14.07
CA VAL A 155 -3.53 6.51 -13.02
C VAL A 155 -2.52 5.43 -13.38
N PRO A 156 -1.36 5.80 -13.97
CA PRO A 156 -0.18 4.96 -14.01
C PRO A 156 0.21 4.51 -12.61
N PHE A 157 0.49 3.20 -12.48
CA PHE A 157 0.76 2.59 -11.20
C PHE A 157 1.83 1.49 -11.35
N LYS A 158 2.85 1.54 -10.51
CA LYS A 158 3.92 0.54 -10.50
C LYS A 158 4.24 0.13 -9.06
N ILE A 159 4.60 -1.13 -8.84
CA ILE A 159 5.23 -1.61 -7.61
C ILE A 159 6.55 -2.24 -8.00
N PHE A 160 7.63 -1.76 -7.40
CA PHE A 160 8.98 -2.24 -7.63
C PHE A 160 9.54 -2.88 -6.36
N ASP A 161 10.12 -4.04 -6.47
CA ASP A 161 10.84 -4.72 -5.39
C ASP A 161 12.33 -4.34 -5.50
N VAL A 162 12.81 -3.58 -4.54
CA VAL A 162 14.19 -3.04 -4.53
C VAL A 162 15.21 -4.17 -4.45
N LYS A 163 14.93 -5.22 -3.67
CA LYS A 163 15.84 -6.34 -3.46
C LYS A 163 16.02 -7.19 -4.73
N SER A 164 14.95 -7.48 -5.43
CA SER A 164 15.01 -8.28 -6.65
C SER A 164 15.29 -7.46 -7.92
N GLY A 165 15.14 -6.13 -7.87
CA GLY A 165 15.25 -5.24 -9.01
C GLY A 165 14.13 -5.46 -10.04
N LYS A 166 12.94 -5.92 -9.62
CA LYS A 166 11.85 -6.28 -10.52
C LYS A 166 10.56 -5.54 -10.19
N TYR A 167 9.76 -5.28 -11.22
CA TYR A 167 8.39 -4.85 -11.01
C TYR A 167 7.52 -6.03 -10.56
N LEU A 168 6.85 -5.89 -9.42
CA LEU A 168 5.77 -6.77 -9.00
C LEU A 168 4.47 -6.43 -9.74
N TYR A 169 4.33 -5.16 -10.13
CA TYR A 169 3.26 -4.65 -10.98
C TYR A 169 3.76 -3.46 -11.79
N ASN A 170 3.34 -3.36 -13.05
CA ASN A 170 3.58 -2.22 -13.91
C ASN A 170 2.40 -2.08 -14.87
N GLY A 171 1.61 -1.01 -14.73
CA GLY A 171 0.44 -0.78 -15.56
C GLY A 171 -0.21 0.56 -15.28
N LYS A 172 -1.42 0.72 -15.79
CA LYS A 172 -2.27 1.89 -15.54
C LYS A 172 -3.70 1.46 -15.31
N PHE A 173 -4.39 2.16 -14.42
CA PHE A 173 -5.83 2.03 -14.23
C PHE A 173 -6.54 3.15 -14.96
N THR A 174 -7.67 2.82 -15.59
CA THR A 174 -8.52 3.79 -16.29
C THR A 174 -9.95 3.54 -15.88
N GLU A 175 -10.59 4.52 -15.25
CA GLU A 175 -11.97 4.42 -14.78
C GLU A 175 -12.80 5.61 -15.20
N LEU A 176 -14.02 5.33 -15.59
CA LEU A 176 -15.00 6.30 -16.02
C LEU A 176 -16.11 6.43 -14.97
N ALA A 177 -16.31 7.63 -14.45
CA ALA A 177 -17.51 7.96 -13.71
C ALA A 177 -18.44 8.86 -14.53
N LYS A 178 -19.73 8.70 -14.28
CA LYS A 178 -20.81 9.49 -14.89
C LYS A 178 -21.72 10.01 -13.80
N ASP A 179 -22.20 11.20 -14.01
CA ASP A 179 -23.29 11.76 -13.22
C ASP A 179 -24.17 12.65 -14.08
N SER A 180 -25.44 12.79 -13.73
CA SER A 180 -26.41 13.60 -14.47
C SER A 180 -27.40 14.24 -13.51
N SER A 181 -27.81 15.46 -13.83
CA SER A 181 -28.86 16.19 -13.10
C SER A 181 -29.94 16.68 -14.06
N VAL A 182 -31.17 16.64 -13.59
CA VAL A 182 -32.35 17.24 -14.29
C VAL A 182 -32.44 18.73 -13.96
N ILE A 183 -31.98 19.11 -12.75
CA ILE A 183 -32.02 20.49 -12.26
C ILE A 183 -30.69 20.81 -11.62
N GLY A 184 -29.98 21.80 -12.19
CA GLY A 184 -28.66 22.24 -11.69
C GLY A 184 -27.47 21.58 -12.38
N ASP A 185 -26.27 22.05 -12.03
CA ASP A 185 -25.01 21.55 -12.59
C ASP A 185 -24.43 20.44 -11.69
N VAL A 186 -23.93 19.38 -12.33
CA VAL A 186 -23.15 18.34 -11.65
C VAL A 186 -21.72 18.85 -11.45
N GLY A 187 -21.26 18.88 -10.20
CA GLY A 187 -19.93 19.35 -9.87
C GLY A 187 -18.82 18.47 -10.46
N ASN A 188 -17.86 19.07 -11.15
CA ASN A 188 -16.71 18.34 -11.71
C ASN A 188 -15.95 17.53 -10.64
N LYS A 189 -15.77 18.12 -9.45
CA LYS A 189 -15.11 17.47 -8.30
C LYS A 189 -15.75 16.14 -7.94
N SER A 190 -17.09 16.09 -7.81
CA SER A 190 -17.77 14.88 -7.37
C SER A 190 -17.61 13.73 -8.38
N VAL A 191 -17.68 14.02 -9.68
CA VAL A 191 -17.53 13.02 -10.74
C VAL A 191 -16.08 12.56 -10.84
N ALA A 192 -15.11 13.47 -10.72
CA ALA A 192 -13.69 13.14 -10.71
C ALA A 192 -13.32 12.23 -9.53
N LEU A 193 -13.74 12.60 -8.32
CA LEU A 193 -13.48 11.79 -7.13
C LEU A 193 -14.17 10.42 -7.19
N LYS A 194 -15.35 10.32 -7.79
CA LYS A 194 -16.02 9.04 -8.01
C LYS A 194 -15.26 8.14 -8.99
N ALA A 195 -14.69 8.71 -10.07
CA ALA A 195 -13.82 7.96 -10.98
C ALA A 195 -12.54 7.49 -10.27
N LEU A 196 -11.95 8.37 -9.46
CA LEU A 196 -10.75 8.09 -8.70
C LEU A 196 -10.98 7.03 -7.61
N ASP A 197 -12.12 7.03 -6.94
CA ASP A 197 -12.48 6.01 -5.95
C ASP A 197 -12.48 4.60 -6.55
N SER A 198 -13.01 4.45 -7.77
CA SER A 198 -12.96 3.18 -8.51
C SER A 198 -11.51 2.75 -8.84
N VAL A 199 -10.63 3.70 -9.19
CA VAL A 199 -9.19 3.45 -9.38
C VAL A 199 -8.54 3.04 -8.06
N ASN A 200 -8.82 3.76 -6.97
CA ASN A 200 -8.27 3.51 -5.65
C ASN A 200 -8.57 2.10 -5.15
N GLY A 201 -9.79 1.60 -5.37
CA GLY A 201 -10.14 0.22 -5.06
C GLY A 201 -9.27 -0.81 -5.78
N LYS A 202 -8.93 -0.55 -7.07
CA LYS A 202 -8.03 -1.42 -7.85
C LYS A 202 -6.58 -1.33 -7.37
N ILE A 203 -6.08 -0.13 -7.07
CA ILE A 203 -4.76 0.10 -6.50
C ILE A 203 -4.59 -0.69 -5.21
N SER A 204 -5.55 -0.55 -4.28
CA SER A 204 -5.54 -1.28 -3.00
C SER A 204 -5.51 -2.79 -3.21
N GLY A 205 -6.34 -3.31 -4.13
CA GLY A 205 -6.36 -4.74 -4.46
C GLY A 205 -5.01 -5.25 -4.97
N VAL A 206 -4.32 -4.46 -5.81
CA VAL A 206 -2.99 -4.83 -6.32
C VAL A 206 -1.94 -4.75 -5.21
N ILE A 207 -1.90 -3.68 -4.41
CA ILE A 207 -0.96 -3.55 -3.28
C ILE A 207 -1.09 -4.77 -2.37
N VAL A 208 -2.30 -5.05 -1.89
CA VAL A 208 -2.54 -6.16 -0.96
C VAL A 208 -2.14 -7.50 -1.58
N SER A 209 -2.54 -7.75 -2.84
CA SER A 209 -2.25 -9.04 -3.48
C SER A 209 -0.75 -9.25 -3.77
N ARG A 210 -0.02 -8.21 -4.16
CA ARG A 210 1.39 -8.32 -4.54
C ARG A 210 2.33 -8.32 -3.35
N LEU A 211 2.07 -7.47 -2.34
CA LEU A 211 2.93 -7.40 -1.16
C LEU A 211 2.68 -8.53 -0.16
N ALA A 212 1.46 -9.09 -0.11
CA ALA A 212 1.20 -10.29 0.69
C ALA A 212 1.93 -11.55 0.14
N GLN A 213 2.14 -11.65 -1.19
CA GLN A 213 2.83 -12.78 -1.83
C GLN A 213 4.36 -12.74 -1.63
N GLY A 214 4.95 -11.59 -1.37
CA GLY A 214 6.40 -11.45 -1.14
C GLY A 214 6.91 -11.98 0.20
N LYS A 215 6.01 -12.53 1.03
CA LYS A 215 6.34 -13.08 2.37
C LYS A 215 6.55 -14.60 2.41
N ASN A 216 6.51 -15.29 1.26
CA ASN A 216 6.74 -16.75 1.15
C ASN A 216 8.17 -17.07 0.70
#